data_825a23bd690700717da5aad9dd0943ca
#
_entry.id   825a23bd690700717da5aad9dd0943ca
#
_cell.length_a   1.000
_cell.length_b   1.000
_cell.length_c   1.000
_cell.angle_alpha   90.00
_cell.angle_beta   90.00
_cell.angle_gamma   90.00
#
_symmetry.space_group_name_H-M   'P 1'
#
loop_
_entity.id
_entity.type
_entity.pdbx_description
1 polymer ?
#
loop_
_entity_poly.entity_id
_entity_poly.type
_entity_poly.pdbx_seq_one_letter_code
_entity_poly.pdbx_strand_id
1 'polypeptide(L)'
;MSKIALTKRVSITMRGFSILKQYCPGLAQGKAAYELINSIQPFISVWFTAQIVNEISSQRRFNTILLFILGAVLLNFICSLLKNILNHVCNEKEAQMWNWFEKIFSDKQMSLDFVDLENAAIQHQRQEAQENLYMFGNGLAQLFWGISALVRTLVYIILSLAMTISLFLSSSGNRFIDHPIWILIILVCIAIGGLSKSKATISENDIFMEYCKNTVWFNRVFLFFGKELYMNPEKAKDVRIYSQNTVAEKMLDKLISHEKENQSDIVKMALYPAIAQIIIVFANAVCYLFVASKALFGAFGVGNIVQYVAVLSRLGEGLQELMYLLSDNEVYCTCLLYTSDAA
;
A
#
# COMPACT_ATOMS: atom_id res chain seq x y z
N MET A 1 -1.02 23.45 -2.29
CA MET A 1 -1.11 22.90 -3.68
C MET A 1 -2.54 23.04 -4.19
N SER A 2 -2.76 23.39 -5.47
CA SER A 2 -4.10 23.37 -6.06
C SER A 2 -4.56 21.90 -6.15
N LYS A 3 -5.70 21.57 -5.53
CA LYS A 3 -6.26 20.22 -5.59
C LYS A 3 -6.54 19.84 -7.05
N ILE A 4 -5.90 18.78 -7.52
CA ILE A 4 -6.12 18.27 -8.88
C ILE A 4 -7.56 17.74 -8.97
N ALA A 5 -8.33 18.19 -9.95
CA ALA A 5 -9.72 17.72 -10.16
C ALA A 5 -9.75 16.20 -10.38
N LEU A 6 -10.77 15.53 -9.86
CA LEU A 6 -10.90 14.06 -9.91
C LEU A 6 -10.78 13.50 -11.34
N THR A 7 -11.41 14.18 -12.30
CA THR A 7 -11.34 13.80 -13.72
C THR A 7 -9.91 13.84 -14.27
N LYS A 8 -9.11 14.83 -13.87
CA LYS A 8 -7.71 14.94 -14.27
C LYS A 8 -6.86 13.86 -13.61
N ARG A 9 -7.13 13.50 -12.34
CA ARG A 9 -6.45 12.38 -11.65
C ARG A 9 -6.67 11.06 -12.38
N VAL A 10 -7.92 10.76 -12.76
CA VAL A 10 -8.23 9.54 -13.53
C VAL A 10 -7.49 9.52 -14.86
N SER A 11 -7.47 10.65 -15.59
CA SER A 11 -6.74 10.77 -16.87
C SER A 11 -5.24 10.49 -16.72
N ILE A 12 -4.61 11.07 -15.68
CA ILE A 12 -3.18 10.86 -15.39
C ILE A 12 -2.90 9.39 -15.07
N THR A 13 -3.71 8.79 -14.21
CA THR A 13 -3.59 7.38 -13.83
C THR A 13 -3.73 6.46 -15.04
N MET A 14 -4.71 6.70 -15.93
CA MET A 14 -4.92 5.94 -17.15
C MET A 14 -3.74 6.07 -18.13
N ARG A 15 -3.15 7.28 -18.26
CA ARG A 15 -1.93 7.49 -19.05
C ARG A 15 -0.77 6.66 -18.47
N GLY A 16 -0.57 6.67 -17.16
CA GLY A 16 0.46 5.87 -16.51
C GLY A 16 0.27 4.36 -16.75
N PHE A 17 -0.97 3.85 -16.69
CA PHE A 17 -1.27 2.46 -17.04
C PHE A 17 -0.99 2.13 -18.51
N SER A 18 -1.22 3.07 -19.43
CA SER A 18 -0.89 2.91 -20.84
C SER A 18 0.63 2.75 -21.04
N ILE A 19 1.43 3.58 -20.36
CA ILE A 19 2.89 3.49 -20.39
C ILE A 19 3.34 2.15 -19.82
N LEU A 20 2.84 1.77 -18.63
CA LEU A 20 3.19 0.50 -18.00
C LEU A 20 2.84 -0.71 -18.89
N LYS A 21 1.68 -0.68 -19.57
CA LYS A 21 1.26 -1.74 -20.48
C LYS A 21 2.15 -1.81 -21.72
N GLN A 22 2.61 -0.67 -22.23
CA GLN A 22 3.48 -0.60 -23.41
C GLN A 22 4.87 -1.18 -23.12
N TYR A 23 5.48 -0.81 -21.99
CA TYR A 23 6.85 -1.21 -21.66
C TYR A 23 6.93 -2.53 -20.90
N CYS A 24 5.92 -2.88 -20.09
CA CYS A 24 5.90 -4.09 -19.27
C CYS A 24 4.64 -4.93 -19.52
N PRO A 25 4.46 -5.51 -20.72
CA PRO A 25 3.24 -6.26 -21.03
C PRO A 25 3.06 -7.47 -20.12
N GLY A 26 1.83 -7.65 -19.62
CA GLY A 26 1.47 -8.78 -18.77
C GLY A 26 1.88 -8.66 -17.28
N LEU A 27 2.65 -7.63 -16.88
CA LEU A 27 3.05 -7.44 -15.49
C LEU A 27 1.83 -7.12 -14.61
N ALA A 28 0.99 -6.18 -15.04
CA ALA A 28 -0.22 -5.79 -14.32
C ALA A 28 -1.20 -6.95 -14.13
N GLN A 29 -1.41 -7.76 -15.19
CA GLN A 29 -2.28 -8.93 -15.15
C GLN A 29 -1.74 -10.03 -14.26
N GLY A 30 -0.44 -10.33 -14.33
CA GLY A 30 0.23 -11.30 -13.46
C GLY A 30 0.11 -10.92 -11.99
N LYS A 31 0.36 -9.63 -11.67
CA LYS A 31 0.25 -9.11 -10.31
C LYS A 31 -1.19 -9.14 -9.80
N ALA A 32 -2.17 -8.79 -10.63
CA ALA A 32 -3.58 -8.88 -10.30
C ALA A 32 -4.00 -10.34 -10.03
N ALA A 33 -3.57 -11.29 -10.87
CA ALA A 33 -3.86 -12.71 -10.67
C ALA A 33 -3.21 -13.26 -9.38
N TYR A 34 -1.95 -12.90 -9.12
CA TYR A 34 -1.27 -13.24 -7.88
C TYR A 34 -2.04 -12.73 -6.66
N GLU A 35 -2.41 -11.45 -6.66
CA GLU A 35 -3.07 -10.83 -5.51
C GLU A 35 -4.50 -11.34 -5.32
N LEU A 36 -5.20 -11.70 -6.39
CA LEU A 36 -6.51 -12.35 -6.31
C LEU A 36 -6.42 -13.66 -5.51
N ILE A 37 -5.48 -14.54 -5.84
CA ILE A 37 -5.31 -15.82 -5.13
C ILE A 37 -4.84 -15.56 -3.69
N ASN A 38 -3.90 -14.63 -3.51
CA ASN A 38 -3.37 -14.25 -2.21
C ASN A 38 -4.46 -13.71 -1.27
N SER A 39 -5.41 -12.95 -1.80
CA SER A 39 -6.50 -12.35 -1.03
C SER A 39 -7.64 -13.33 -0.74
N ILE A 40 -7.88 -14.33 -1.59
CA ILE A 40 -8.91 -15.37 -1.38
C ILE A 40 -8.46 -16.41 -0.36
N GLN A 41 -7.18 -16.77 -0.36
CA GLN A 41 -6.63 -17.86 0.49
C GLN A 41 -6.96 -17.74 1.98
N PRO A 42 -6.89 -16.56 2.64
CA PRO A 42 -7.28 -16.40 4.04
C PRO A 42 -8.75 -16.76 4.31
N PHE A 43 -9.67 -16.45 3.39
CA PHE A 43 -11.09 -16.78 3.55
C PHE A 43 -11.33 -18.28 3.48
N ILE A 44 -10.62 -18.99 2.60
CA ILE A 44 -10.64 -20.45 2.53
C ILE A 44 -10.20 -21.03 3.89
N SER A 45 -9.07 -20.58 4.42
CA SER A 45 -8.52 -21.03 5.70
C SER A 45 -9.48 -20.78 6.85
N VAL A 46 -10.06 -19.60 6.93
CA VAL A 46 -11.02 -19.23 7.97
C VAL A 46 -12.29 -20.06 7.90
N TRP A 47 -12.81 -20.31 6.69
CA TRP A 47 -14.00 -21.13 6.52
C TRP A 47 -13.77 -22.58 6.98
N PHE A 48 -12.68 -23.22 6.57
CA PHE A 48 -12.35 -24.58 7.02
C PHE A 48 -12.12 -24.64 8.53
N THR A 49 -11.41 -23.64 9.10
CA THR A 49 -11.20 -23.57 10.56
C THR A 49 -12.54 -23.50 11.29
N ALA A 50 -13.47 -22.72 10.82
CA ALA A 50 -14.80 -22.60 11.42
C ALA A 50 -15.56 -23.94 11.38
N GLN A 51 -15.52 -24.68 10.24
CA GLN A 51 -16.16 -25.99 10.12
C GLN A 51 -15.53 -27.03 11.05
N ILE A 52 -14.20 -27.05 11.15
CA ILE A 52 -13.49 -27.96 12.06
C ILE A 52 -13.88 -27.69 13.52
N VAL A 53 -13.87 -26.41 13.94
CA VAL A 53 -14.23 -26.03 15.32
C VAL A 53 -15.69 -26.34 15.63
N ASN A 54 -16.61 -26.10 14.67
CA ASN A 54 -18.01 -26.45 14.83
C ASN A 54 -18.21 -27.96 15.00
N GLU A 55 -17.54 -28.79 14.20
CA GLU A 55 -17.66 -30.24 14.31
C GLU A 55 -17.07 -30.80 15.62
N ILE A 56 -15.94 -30.20 16.08
CA ILE A 56 -15.35 -30.54 17.39
C ILE A 56 -16.29 -30.21 18.54
N SER A 57 -16.98 -29.07 18.42
CA SER A 57 -17.88 -28.57 19.48
C SER A 57 -19.23 -29.31 19.50
N SER A 58 -19.65 -29.89 18.37
CA SER A 58 -20.97 -30.55 18.23
C SER A 58 -20.87 -32.08 18.25
N GLN A 59 -20.74 -32.72 17.12
CA GLN A 59 -20.90 -34.16 16.95
C GLN A 59 -19.60 -34.97 17.06
N ARG A 60 -18.43 -34.31 16.97
CA ARG A 60 -17.09 -34.90 17.06
C ARG A 60 -16.84 -36.09 16.12
N ARG A 61 -17.42 -36.03 14.89
CA ARG A 61 -17.26 -37.09 13.89
C ARG A 61 -15.86 -37.04 13.30
N PHE A 62 -15.01 -37.99 13.66
CA PHE A 62 -13.62 -38.02 13.24
C PHE A 62 -13.44 -37.94 11.72
N ASN A 63 -14.23 -38.69 10.94
CA ASN A 63 -14.13 -38.71 9.48
C ASN A 63 -14.45 -37.35 8.85
N THR A 64 -15.43 -36.60 9.40
CA THR A 64 -15.81 -35.27 8.92
C THR A 64 -14.71 -34.25 9.22
N ILE A 65 -14.15 -34.31 10.43
CA ILE A 65 -13.01 -33.45 10.83
C ILE A 65 -11.82 -33.72 9.92
N LEU A 66 -11.47 -35.00 9.68
CA LEU A 66 -10.37 -35.39 8.80
C LEU A 66 -10.58 -34.88 7.37
N LEU A 67 -11.80 -34.98 6.85
CA LEU A 67 -12.15 -34.46 5.52
C LEU A 67 -11.94 -32.95 5.43
N PHE A 68 -12.38 -32.18 6.44
CA PHE A 68 -12.15 -30.72 6.46
C PHE A 68 -10.67 -30.39 6.58
N ILE A 69 -9.89 -31.12 7.38
CA ILE A 69 -8.43 -30.91 7.49
C ILE A 69 -7.75 -31.16 6.14
N LEU A 70 -8.05 -32.33 5.52
CA LEU A 70 -7.47 -32.68 4.22
C LEU A 70 -7.87 -31.67 3.13
N GLY A 71 -9.13 -31.23 3.12
CA GLY A 71 -9.61 -30.19 2.22
C GLY A 71 -8.89 -28.86 2.42
N ALA A 72 -8.71 -28.43 3.67
CA ALA A 72 -7.98 -27.23 4.01
C ALA A 72 -6.53 -27.28 3.53
N VAL A 73 -5.83 -28.38 3.83
CA VAL A 73 -4.44 -28.60 3.43
C VAL A 73 -4.30 -28.60 1.90
N LEU A 74 -5.15 -29.36 1.21
CA LEU A 74 -5.11 -29.49 -0.24
C LEU A 74 -5.36 -28.15 -0.94
N LEU A 75 -6.43 -27.43 -0.57
CA LEU A 75 -6.75 -26.14 -1.18
C LEU A 75 -5.70 -25.08 -0.88
N ASN A 76 -5.21 -25.00 0.36
CA ASN A 76 -4.14 -24.07 0.70
C ASN A 76 -2.84 -24.40 -0.04
N PHE A 77 -2.53 -25.69 -0.23
CA PHE A 77 -1.37 -26.14 -1.01
C PHE A 77 -1.49 -25.71 -2.48
N ILE A 78 -2.65 -25.93 -3.10
CA ILE A 78 -2.91 -25.52 -4.50
C ILE A 78 -2.78 -23.98 -4.62
N CYS A 79 -3.41 -23.21 -3.72
CA CYS A 79 -3.30 -21.75 -3.71
C CYS A 79 -1.84 -21.29 -3.56
N SER A 80 -1.08 -21.93 -2.67
CA SER A 80 0.34 -21.61 -2.44
C SER A 80 1.21 -21.95 -3.66
N LEU A 81 0.95 -23.06 -4.32
CA LEU A 81 1.62 -23.47 -5.57
C LEU A 81 1.39 -22.42 -6.66
N LEU A 82 0.11 -22.07 -6.92
CA LEU A 82 -0.26 -21.08 -7.92
C LEU A 82 0.35 -19.70 -7.60
N LYS A 83 0.31 -19.27 -6.33
CA LYS A 83 0.96 -18.04 -5.90
C LYS A 83 2.45 -18.03 -6.18
N ASN A 84 3.15 -19.10 -5.85
CA ASN A 84 4.60 -19.17 -6.04
C ASN A 84 4.97 -19.11 -7.53
N ILE A 85 4.23 -19.79 -8.41
CA ILE A 85 4.42 -19.73 -9.85
C ILE A 85 4.19 -18.29 -10.36
N LEU A 86 3.06 -17.68 -9.99
CA LEU A 86 2.74 -16.31 -10.39
C LEU A 86 3.74 -15.30 -9.84
N ASN A 87 4.17 -15.47 -8.58
CA ASN A 87 5.15 -14.58 -7.95
C ASN A 87 6.51 -14.65 -8.66
N HIS A 88 6.95 -15.84 -9.05
CA HIS A 88 8.19 -15.99 -9.81
C HIS A 88 8.14 -15.21 -11.12
N VAL A 89 7.08 -15.40 -11.91
CA VAL A 89 6.88 -14.67 -13.18
C VAL A 89 6.75 -13.16 -12.94
N CYS A 90 6.06 -12.74 -11.87
CA CYS A 90 5.93 -11.33 -11.53
C CYS A 90 7.26 -10.70 -11.13
N ASN A 91 8.07 -11.39 -10.32
CA ASN A 91 9.37 -10.88 -9.87
C ASN A 91 10.35 -10.69 -11.02
N GLU A 92 10.38 -11.62 -11.98
CA GLU A 92 11.18 -11.45 -13.19
C GLU A 92 10.78 -10.21 -13.99
N LYS A 93 9.48 -10.02 -14.20
CA LYS A 93 8.95 -8.86 -14.90
C LYS A 93 9.13 -7.55 -14.11
N GLU A 94 9.04 -7.60 -12.80
CA GLU A 94 9.29 -6.45 -11.92
C GLU A 94 10.76 -6.01 -12.00
N ALA A 95 11.70 -6.96 -12.02
CA ALA A 95 13.11 -6.65 -12.25
C ALA A 95 13.35 -6.01 -13.62
N GLN A 96 12.66 -6.49 -14.67
CA GLN A 96 12.70 -5.88 -15.99
C GLN A 96 12.08 -4.47 -16.02
N MET A 97 11.05 -4.22 -15.23
CA MET A 97 10.38 -2.91 -15.13
C MET A 97 11.35 -1.79 -14.76
N TRP A 98 12.25 -2.03 -13.81
CA TRP A 98 13.27 -1.06 -13.43
C TRP A 98 14.23 -0.73 -14.58
N ASN A 99 14.63 -1.73 -15.38
CA ASN A 99 15.43 -1.51 -16.56
C ASN A 99 14.66 -0.71 -17.64
N TRP A 100 13.34 -0.91 -17.76
CA TRP A 100 12.50 -0.13 -18.67
C TRP A 100 12.37 1.34 -18.23
N PHE A 101 12.30 1.60 -16.95
CA PHE A 101 12.29 2.98 -16.45
C PHE A 101 13.58 3.71 -16.79
N GLU A 102 14.73 3.06 -16.60
CA GLU A 102 16.03 3.63 -17.05
C GLU A 102 16.04 3.88 -18.55
N LYS A 103 15.49 2.96 -19.34
CA LYS A 103 15.40 3.12 -20.78
C LYS A 103 14.54 4.32 -21.17
N ILE A 104 13.40 4.55 -20.54
CA ILE A 104 12.54 5.71 -20.80
C ILE A 104 13.31 7.02 -20.63
N PHE A 105 14.04 7.16 -19.50
CA PHE A 105 14.87 8.33 -19.25
C PHE A 105 16.01 8.48 -20.26
N SER A 106 16.66 7.36 -20.61
CA SER A 106 17.74 7.33 -21.60
C SER A 106 17.26 7.71 -22.99
N ASP A 107 16.15 7.12 -23.46
CA ASP A 107 15.56 7.40 -24.77
C ASP A 107 15.15 8.89 -24.86
N LYS A 108 14.57 9.46 -23.80
CA LYS A 108 14.24 10.88 -23.72
C LYS A 108 15.49 11.75 -23.79
N GLN A 109 16.52 11.44 -23.02
CA GLN A 109 17.76 12.17 -23.02
C GLN A 109 18.43 12.18 -24.41
N MET A 110 18.40 11.03 -25.11
CA MET A 110 18.95 10.92 -26.46
C MET A 110 18.12 11.66 -27.52
N SER A 111 16.87 11.94 -27.25
CA SER A 111 15.99 12.71 -28.14
C SER A 111 16.07 14.24 -27.97
N LEU A 112 16.76 14.72 -26.94
CA LEU A 112 16.93 16.14 -26.68
C LEU A 112 18.12 16.72 -27.46
N ASP A 113 17.99 17.98 -27.90
CA ASP A 113 19.10 18.70 -28.49
C ASP A 113 20.20 19.00 -27.46
N PHE A 114 21.43 19.13 -27.90
CA PHE A 114 22.59 19.37 -27.03
C PHE A 114 22.41 20.61 -26.15
N VAL A 115 21.81 21.68 -26.71
CA VAL A 115 21.52 22.92 -25.98
C VAL A 115 20.55 22.69 -24.82
N ASP A 116 19.57 21.82 -25.01
CA ASP A 116 18.59 21.47 -23.99
C ASP A 116 19.23 20.59 -22.89
N LEU A 117 20.16 19.71 -23.27
CA LEU A 117 20.90 18.86 -22.30
C LEU A 117 21.76 19.70 -21.34
N GLU A 118 22.29 20.84 -21.77
CA GLU A 118 23.06 21.77 -20.93
C GLU A 118 22.17 22.73 -20.13
N ASN A 119 20.88 22.80 -20.41
CA ASN A 119 19.96 23.69 -19.73
C ASN A 119 19.72 23.25 -18.27
N ALA A 120 20.09 24.13 -17.34
CA ALA A 120 19.97 23.85 -15.91
C ALA A 120 18.53 23.54 -15.46
N ALA A 121 17.51 24.13 -16.10
CA ALA A 121 16.11 23.88 -15.79
C ALA A 121 15.70 22.44 -16.21
N ILE A 122 16.13 21.98 -17.38
CA ILE A 122 15.87 20.63 -17.87
C ILE A 122 16.61 19.61 -17.02
N GLN A 123 17.85 19.87 -16.63
CA GLN A 123 18.61 19.02 -15.71
C GLN A 123 17.94 18.92 -14.32
N HIS A 124 17.37 20.03 -13.84
CA HIS A 124 16.60 20.02 -12.59
C HIS A 124 15.34 19.17 -12.69
N GLN A 125 14.56 19.32 -13.76
CA GLN A 125 13.34 18.52 -14.01
C GLN A 125 13.67 17.03 -14.12
N ARG A 126 14.75 16.69 -14.84
CA ARG A 126 15.22 15.31 -14.95
C ARG A 126 15.54 14.71 -13.59
N GLN A 127 16.30 15.44 -12.77
CA GLN A 127 16.67 14.96 -11.42
C GLN A 127 15.42 14.81 -10.55
N GLU A 128 14.50 15.76 -10.59
CA GLU A 128 13.23 15.67 -9.86
C GLU A 128 12.40 14.47 -10.29
N ALA A 129 12.33 14.16 -11.59
CA ALA A 129 11.64 12.99 -12.10
C ALA A 129 12.31 11.67 -11.66
N GLN A 130 13.64 11.61 -11.65
CA GLN A 130 14.40 10.44 -11.16
C GLN A 130 14.23 10.26 -9.64
N GLU A 131 14.31 11.31 -8.84
CA GLU A 131 14.11 11.24 -7.41
C GLU A 131 12.67 10.80 -7.06
N ASN A 132 11.66 11.30 -7.78
CA ASN A 132 10.28 10.86 -7.62
C ASN A 132 10.07 9.38 -7.94
N LEU A 133 10.82 8.84 -8.90
CA LEU A 133 10.73 7.43 -9.25
C LEU A 133 11.48 6.51 -8.28
N TYR A 134 12.69 6.89 -7.85
CA TYR A 134 13.59 5.99 -7.12
C TYR A 134 13.65 6.22 -5.61
N MET A 135 13.58 7.48 -5.16
CA MET A 135 13.76 7.80 -3.74
C MET A 135 12.45 7.89 -2.98
N PHE A 136 11.42 8.44 -3.59
CA PHE A 136 10.15 8.64 -2.92
C PHE A 136 9.12 7.53 -3.20
N GLY A 137 9.51 6.50 -3.97
CA GLY A 137 8.70 5.31 -4.24
C GLY A 137 7.40 5.58 -5.01
N ASN A 138 7.28 6.78 -5.57
CA ASN A 138 6.07 7.27 -6.22
C ASN A 138 6.20 7.22 -7.76
N GLY A 139 5.26 7.75 -8.49
CA GLY A 139 5.27 7.75 -9.95
C GLY A 139 4.84 6.41 -10.54
N LEU A 140 5.51 5.97 -11.62
CA LEU A 140 5.11 4.76 -12.37
C LEU A 140 5.19 3.47 -11.55
N ALA A 141 6.14 3.36 -10.61
CA ALA A 141 6.27 2.19 -9.75
C ALA A 141 5.09 2.02 -8.79
N GLN A 142 4.55 3.12 -8.27
CA GLN A 142 3.40 3.08 -7.37
C GLN A 142 2.13 2.58 -8.08
N LEU A 143 1.97 2.82 -9.39
CA LEU A 143 0.88 2.20 -10.17
C LEU A 143 0.88 0.69 -10.08
N PHE A 144 2.04 0.10 -10.22
CA PHE A 144 2.21 -1.34 -10.16
C PHE A 144 1.85 -1.90 -8.77
N TRP A 145 2.33 -1.27 -7.70
CA TRP A 145 1.98 -1.67 -6.34
C TRP A 145 0.52 -1.38 -6.00
N GLY A 146 -0.03 -0.29 -6.52
CA GLY A 146 -1.44 0.08 -6.39
C GLY A 146 -2.42 -0.94 -6.97
N ILE A 147 -2.03 -1.69 -8.04
CA ILE A 147 -2.83 -2.80 -8.57
C ILE A 147 -3.07 -3.87 -7.50
N SER A 148 -2.01 -4.26 -6.78
CA SER A 148 -2.12 -5.25 -5.69
C SER A 148 -3.08 -4.79 -4.61
N ALA A 149 -2.94 -3.54 -4.18
CA ALA A 149 -3.79 -2.96 -3.16
C ALA A 149 -5.26 -2.89 -3.62
N LEU A 150 -5.52 -2.47 -4.86
CA LEU A 150 -6.88 -2.43 -5.43
C LEU A 150 -7.53 -3.81 -5.49
N VAL A 151 -6.82 -4.82 -6.02
CA VAL A 151 -7.36 -6.18 -6.14
C VAL A 151 -7.65 -6.75 -4.75
N ARG A 152 -6.71 -6.64 -3.80
CA ARG A 152 -6.89 -7.07 -2.41
C ARG A 152 -8.11 -6.42 -1.77
N THR A 153 -8.22 -5.10 -1.89
CA THR A 153 -9.33 -4.32 -1.35
C THR A 153 -10.67 -4.79 -1.89
N LEU A 154 -10.79 -4.96 -3.21
CA LEU A 154 -12.03 -5.41 -3.84
C LEU A 154 -12.41 -6.83 -3.39
N VAL A 155 -11.45 -7.75 -3.36
CA VAL A 155 -11.69 -9.13 -2.89
C VAL A 155 -12.12 -9.13 -1.42
N TYR A 156 -11.45 -8.38 -0.56
CA TYR A 156 -11.79 -8.29 0.86
C TYR A 156 -13.20 -7.76 1.07
N ILE A 157 -13.58 -6.68 0.38
CA ILE A 157 -14.92 -6.11 0.50
C ILE A 157 -15.98 -7.10 -0.02
N ILE A 158 -15.81 -7.66 -1.22
CA ILE A 158 -16.82 -8.53 -1.84
C ILE A 158 -17.00 -9.82 -1.03
N LEU A 159 -15.92 -10.53 -0.69
CA LEU A 159 -16.02 -11.78 0.05
C LEU A 159 -16.48 -11.55 1.48
N SER A 160 -16.01 -10.49 2.13
CA SER A 160 -16.47 -10.18 3.49
C SER A 160 -17.93 -9.81 3.53
N LEU A 161 -18.43 -9.01 2.59
CA LEU A 161 -19.87 -8.71 2.51
C LEU A 161 -20.69 -9.98 2.28
N ALA A 162 -20.29 -10.85 1.34
CA ALA A 162 -20.98 -12.10 1.06
C ALA A 162 -21.06 -13.03 2.29
N MET A 163 -19.95 -13.14 3.04
CA MET A 163 -19.91 -13.98 4.25
C MET A 163 -20.57 -13.32 5.46
N THR A 164 -20.62 -11.99 5.54
CA THR A 164 -21.27 -11.26 6.65
C THR A 164 -22.80 -11.29 6.56
N ILE A 165 -23.37 -11.51 5.37
CA ILE A 165 -24.83 -11.65 5.22
C ILE A 165 -25.36 -12.75 6.15
N SER A 166 -24.69 -13.90 6.26
CA SER A 166 -25.12 -15.00 7.10
C SER A 166 -25.10 -14.66 8.61
N LEU A 167 -24.21 -13.76 9.04
CA LEU A 167 -24.18 -13.26 10.42
C LEU A 167 -25.46 -12.49 10.77
N PHE A 168 -25.92 -11.64 9.88
CA PHE A 168 -27.12 -10.81 10.12
C PHE A 168 -28.43 -11.60 9.97
N LEU A 169 -28.44 -12.64 9.11
CA LEU A 169 -29.59 -13.52 8.94
C LEU A 169 -29.75 -14.53 10.09
N SER A 170 -28.70 -14.82 10.85
CA SER A 170 -28.78 -15.72 12.00
C SER A 170 -29.61 -15.06 13.12
N SER A 171 -30.58 -15.80 13.70
CA SER A 171 -31.41 -15.33 14.82
C SER A 171 -30.87 -15.88 16.14
N SER A 172 -30.76 -15.02 17.13
CA SER A 172 -30.40 -15.38 18.52
C SER A 172 -31.60 -15.60 19.43
N GLY A 173 -32.82 -15.33 18.94
CA GLY A 173 -34.03 -15.33 19.74
C GLY A 173 -34.17 -14.14 20.71
N ASN A 174 -33.15 -13.31 20.81
CA ASN A 174 -33.16 -12.09 21.64
C ASN A 174 -33.42 -10.86 20.77
N ARG A 175 -34.59 -10.20 20.95
CA ARG A 175 -35.00 -9.03 20.17
C ARG A 175 -33.99 -7.87 20.20
N PHE A 176 -33.25 -7.71 21.30
CA PHE A 176 -32.25 -6.64 21.41
C PHE A 176 -31.05 -6.89 20.48
N ILE A 177 -30.53 -8.13 20.45
CA ILE A 177 -29.35 -8.50 19.68
C ILE A 177 -29.67 -8.68 18.19
N ASP A 178 -30.87 -9.17 17.87
CA ASP A 178 -31.34 -9.35 16.49
C ASP A 178 -31.93 -8.06 15.88
N HIS A 179 -31.90 -6.94 16.63
CA HIS A 179 -32.43 -5.69 16.13
C HIS A 179 -31.52 -5.13 15.02
N PRO A 180 -32.12 -4.68 13.88
CA PRO A 180 -31.33 -4.21 12.72
C PRO A 180 -30.46 -2.98 12.99
N ILE A 181 -30.63 -2.32 14.14
CA ILE A 181 -29.77 -1.19 14.57
C ILE A 181 -28.29 -1.58 14.68
N TRP A 182 -28.01 -2.85 14.96
CA TRP A 182 -26.63 -3.36 15.02
C TRP A 182 -25.92 -3.32 13.68
N ILE A 183 -26.65 -3.50 12.57
CA ILE A 183 -26.09 -3.32 11.22
C ILE A 183 -25.59 -1.90 11.06
N LEU A 184 -26.42 -0.93 11.48
CA LEU A 184 -26.05 0.50 11.41
C LEU A 184 -24.84 0.81 12.30
N ILE A 185 -24.82 0.28 13.54
CA ILE A 185 -23.70 0.50 14.48
C ILE A 185 -22.39 -0.04 13.88
N ILE A 186 -22.41 -1.25 13.32
CA ILE A 186 -21.21 -1.86 12.69
C ILE A 186 -20.76 -1.04 11.49
N LEU A 187 -21.67 -0.62 10.62
CA LEU A 187 -21.36 0.23 9.47
C LEU A 187 -20.76 1.57 9.90
N VAL A 188 -21.31 2.19 10.96
CA VAL A 188 -20.77 3.44 11.53
C VAL A 188 -19.36 3.22 12.12
N CYS A 189 -19.14 2.12 12.86
CA CYS A 189 -17.81 1.78 13.39
C CYS A 189 -16.78 1.62 12.27
N ILE A 190 -17.12 0.88 11.21
CA ILE A 190 -16.25 0.70 10.04
C ILE A 190 -15.99 2.03 9.32
N ALA A 191 -17.02 2.85 9.15
CA ALA A 191 -16.91 4.18 8.55
C ALA A 191 -16.00 5.12 9.36
N ILE A 192 -16.12 5.13 10.69
CA ILE A 192 -15.24 5.89 11.59
C ILE A 192 -13.79 5.44 11.41
N GLY A 193 -13.53 4.13 11.37
CA GLY A 193 -12.19 3.59 11.11
C GLY A 193 -11.62 4.04 9.76
N GLY A 194 -12.41 3.94 8.69
CA GLY A 194 -12.03 4.36 7.34
C GLY A 194 -11.76 5.86 7.24
N LEU A 195 -12.64 6.70 7.80
CA LEU A 195 -12.45 8.15 7.82
C LEU A 195 -11.24 8.57 8.65
N SER A 196 -10.99 7.91 9.77
CA SER A 196 -9.80 8.17 10.60
C SER A 196 -8.52 7.84 9.83
N LYS A 197 -8.49 6.70 9.12
CA LYS A 197 -7.37 6.31 8.26
C LYS A 197 -7.15 7.31 7.13
N SER A 198 -8.22 7.71 6.42
CA SER A 198 -8.15 8.69 5.33
C SER A 198 -7.60 10.05 5.81
N LYS A 199 -8.10 10.57 6.92
CA LYS A 199 -7.59 11.84 7.48
C LYS A 199 -6.12 11.73 7.89
N ALA A 200 -5.73 10.63 8.53
CA ALA A 200 -4.33 10.41 8.92
C ALA A 200 -3.42 10.38 7.68
N THR A 201 -3.83 9.66 6.63
CA THR A 201 -3.09 9.57 5.37
C THR A 201 -2.93 10.92 4.68
N ILE A 202 -4.00 11.74 4.62
CA ILE A 202 -3.92 13.08 4.02
C ILE A 202 -2.92 13.94 4.80
N SER A 203 -3.00 13.94 6.14
CA SER A 203 -2.09 14.74 6.97
C SER A 203 -0.64 14.25 6.89
N GLU A 204 -0.43 12.94 6.84
CA GLU A 204 0.88 12.32 6.64
C GLU A 204 1.47 12.70 5.29
N ASN A 205 0.68 12.60 4.21
CA ASN A 205 1.09 12.92 2.86
C ASN A 205 1.43 14.41 2.67
N ASP A 206 0.67 15.30 3.29
CA ASP A 206 0.95 16.75 3.22
C ASP A 206 2.33 17.06 3.83
N ILE A 207 2.65 16.50 4.99
CA ILE A 207 3.96 16.66 5.64
C ILE A 207 5.06 15.98 4.81
N PHE A 208 4.80 14.76 4.32
CA PHE A 208 5.75 14.02 3.49
C PHE A 208 6.12 14.78 2.22
N MET A 209 5.14 15.37 1.53
CA MET A 209 5.39 16.16 0.33
C MET A 209 6.18 17.44 0.60
N GLU A 210 5.98 18.07 1.75
CA GLU A 210 6.78 19.22 2.16
C GLU A 210 8.22 18.80 2.49
N TYR A 211 8.39 17.69 3.21
CA TYR A 211 9.69 17.09 3.48
C TYR A 211 10.42 16.72 2.18
N CYS A 212 9.77 16.07 1.23
CA CYS A 212 10.37 15.72 -0.05
C CYS A 212 10.89 16.95 -0.81
N LYS A 213 10.14 18.04 -0.87
CA LYS A 213 10.58 19.27 -1.54
C LYS A 213 11.85 19.86 -0.91
N ASN A 214 11.90 19.87 0.41
CA ASN A 214 13.06 20.39 1.13
C ASN A 214 14.27 19.44 0.99
N THR A 215 14.04 18.16 0.78
CA THR A 215 15.10 17.14 0.69
C THR A 215 15.78 17.09 -0.68
N VAL A 216 15.15 17.59 -1.76
CA VAL A 216 15.78 17.62 -3.12
C VAL A 216 17.13 18.35 -3.11
N TRP A 217 17.18 19.55 -2.50
CA TRP A 217 18.44 20.29 -2.36
C TRP A 217 19.47 19.53 -1.51
N PHE A 218 19.02 18.96 -0.41
CA PHE A 218 19.81 18.12 0.48
C PHE A 218 20.46 16.95 -0.28
N ASN A 219 19.69 16.19 -1.04
CA ASN A 219 20.17 15.05 -1.81
C ASN A 219 21.23 15.49 -2.86
N ARG A 220 21.04 16.63 -3.52
CA ARG A 220 22.02 17.16 -4.49
C ARG A 220 23.36 17.45 -3.81
N VAL A 221 23.32 18.14 -2.69
CA VAL A 221 24.53 18.50 -1.93
C VAL A 221 25.21 17.23 -1.40
N PHE A 222 24.44 16.30 -0.84
CA PHE A 222 24.94 15.03 -0.35
C PHE A 222 25.56 14.17 -1.47
N LEU A 223 24.91 14.05 -2.61
CA LEU A 223 25.44 13.31 -3.76
C LEU A 223 26.76 13.92 -4.26
N PHE A 224 26.83 15.24 -4.36
CA PHE A 224 28.05 15.89 -4.81
C PHE A 224 29.20 15.76 -3.78
N PHE A 225 29.00 16.20 -2.55
CA PHE A 225 30.05 16.21 -1.54
C PHE A 225 30.32 14.83 -0.93
N GLY A 226 29.30 14.00 -0.74
CA GLY A 226 29.43 12.68 -0.10
C GLY A 226 29.81 11.58 -1.06
N LYS A 227 29.43 11.65 -2.33
CA LYS A 227 29.68 10.60 -3.31
C LYS A 227 30.66 11.03 -4.40
N GLU A 228 30.32 12.06 -5.18
CA GLU A 228 31.13 12.40 -6.36
C GLU A 228 32.50 12.94 -6.01
N LEU A 229 32.59 13.76 -4.95
CA LEU A 229 33.87 14.35 -4.55
C LEU A 229 34.83 13.31 -3.95
N TYR A 230 34.33 12.39 -3.11
CA TYR A 230 35.16 11.43 -2.39
C TYR A 230 35.37 10.10 -3.12
N MET A 231 34.38 9.68 -3.94
CA MET A 231 34.46 8.39 -4.64
C MET A 231 35.08 8.48 -6.03
N ASN A 232 35.25 9.69 -6.57
CA ASN A 232 35.89 9.87 -7.88
C ASN A 232 37.41 10.00 -7.75
N PRO A 233 38.22 9.01 -8.18
CA PRO A 233 39.67 9.07 -8.08
C PRO A 233 40.32 10.23 -8.82
N GLU A 234 39.70 10.69 -9.92
CA GLU A 234 40.19 11.82 -10.73
C GLU A 234 40.15 13.13 -9.93
N LYS A 235 39.11 13.33 -9.09
CA LYS A 235 38.96 14.50 -8.23
C LYS A 235 39.79 14.43 -6.95
N ALA A 236 40.28 13.25 -6.56
CA ALA A 236 41.00 13.05 -5.29
C ALA A 236 42.26 13.92 -5.17
N LYS A 237 42.95 14.20 -6.28
CA LYS A 237 44.10 15.07 -6.33
C LYS A 237 43.73 16.51 -6.00
N ASP A 238 42.67 17.04 -6.63
CA ASP A 238 42.23 18.41 -6.42
C ASP A 238 41.68 18.60 -5.00
N VAL A 239 40.92 17.63 -4.49
CA VAL A 239 40.41 17.63 -3.10
C VAL A 239 41.57 17.81 -2.10
N ARG A 240 42.70 17.13 -2.32
CA ARG A 240 43.88 17.20 -1.43
C ARG A 240 44.62 18.51 -1.59
N ILE A 241 44.87 18.94 -2.84
CA ILE A 241 45.66 20.17 -3.14
C ILE A 241 44.96 21.40 -2.63
N TYR A 242 43.63 21.48 -2.83
CA TYR A 242 42.82 22.64 -2.47
C TYR A 242 42.11 22.50 -1.12
N SER A 243 42.40 21.46 -0.34
CA SER A 243 41.78 21.20 0.96
C SER A 243 40.23 21.27 0.93
N GLN A 244 39.62 20.75 -0.15
CA GLN A 244 38.17 20.81 -0.36
C GLN A 244 37.37 19.96 0.65
N ASN A 245 38.03 19.07 1.40
CA ASN A 245 37.44 18.36 2.53
C ASN A 245 36.80 19.29 3.56
N THR A 246 37.42 20.43 3.85
CA THR A 246 36.89 21.41 4.82
C THR A 246 35.57 22.06 4.35
N VAL A 247 35.42 22.23 3.05
CA VAL A 247 34.16 22.72 2.45
C VAL A 247 33.08 21.63 2.51
N ALA A 248 33.44 20.39 2.19
CA ALA A 248 32.55 19.25 2.26
C ALA A 248 32.04 19.01 3.69
N GLU A 249 32.93 19.04 4.68
CA GLU A 249 32.58 18.90 6.12
C GLU A 249 31.59 19.99 6.55
N LYS A 250 31.85 21.25 6.26
CA LYS A 250 30.94 22.37 6.58
C LYS A 250 29.56 22.22 5.92
N MET A 251 29.53 21.73 4.67
CA MET A 251 28.26 21.49 3.97
C MET A 251 27.49 20.31 4.57
N LEU A 252 28.18 19.22 4.91
CA LEU A 252 27.58 18.07 5.57
C LEU A 252 27.07 18.41 6.98
N ASP A 253 27.82 19.20 7.76
CA ASP A 253 27.37 19.71 9.06
C ASP A 253 26.10 20.57 8.94
N LYS A 254 26.01 21.40 7.91
CA LYS A 254 24.81 22.19 7.62
C LYS A 254 23.62 21.29 7.26
N LEU A 255 23.85 20.20 6.51
CA LEU A 255 22.81 19.23 6.19
C LEU A 255 22.31 18.52 7.45
N ILE A 256 23.22 18.07 8.33
CA ILE A 256 22.87 17.42 9.59
C ILE A 256 22.06 18.33 10.51
N SER A 257 22.42 19.64 10.57
CA SER A 257 21.66 20.59 11.37
C SER A 257 20.24 20.82 10.82
N HIS A 258 20.08 20.88 9.53
CA HIS A 258 18.78 21.03 8.87
C HIS A 258 17.88 19.80 9.08
N GLU A 259 18.45 18.60 9.07
CA GLU A 259 17.71 17.35 9.37
C GLU A 259 17.16 17.34 10.81
N LYS A 260 17.89 17.91 11.76
CA LYS A 260 17.41 18.03 13.15
C LYS A 260 16.22 18.96 13.29
N GLU A 261 16.12 20.00 12.47
CA GLU A 261 14.96 20.90 12.44
C GLU A 261 13.70 20.19 11.96
N ASN A 262 13.83 19.22 11.05
CA ASN A 262 12.70 18.45 10.49
C ASN A 262 12.24 17.29 11.41
N GLN A 263 12.90 17.06 12.54
CA GLN A 263 12.57 15.93 13.42
C GLN A 263 11.12 16.00 13.96
N SER A 264 10.57 17.20 14.19
CA SER A 264 9.19 17.37 14.63
C SER A 264 8.18 16.87 13.61
N ASP A 265 8.47 17.01 12.33
CA ASP A 265 7.57 16.62 11.24
C ASP A 265 7.60 15.11 11.04
N ILE A 266 8.75 14.47 11.20
CA ILE A 266 8.89 13.01 11.22
C ILE A 266 8.06 12.40 12.35
N VAL A 267 8.09 13.01 13.54
CA VAL A 267 7.25 12.56 14.68
C VAL A 267 5.77 12.71 14.36
N LYS A 268 5.33 13.80 13.76
CA LYS A 268 3.93 14.01 13.36
C LYS A 268 3.49 12.97 12.32
N MET A 269 4.34 12.66 11.33
CA MET A 269 4.08 11.62 10.32
C MET A 269 3.83 10.25 10.95
N ALA A 270 4.52 9.91 12.05
CA ALA A 270 4.29 8.68 12.78
C ALA A 270 3.05 8.74 13.70
N LEU A 271 2.75 9.91 14.26
CA LEU A 271 1.69 10.08 15.25
C LEU A 271 0.28 9.99 14.62
N TYR A 272 0.06 10.57 13.44
CA TYR A 272 -1.25 10.54 12.78
C TYR A 272 -1.76 9.12 12.48
N PRO A 273 -0.97 8.23 11.86
CA PRO A 273 -1.37 6.83 11.66
C PRO A 273 -1.55 6.08 12.98
N ALA A 274 -0.73 6.37 14.01
CA ALA A 274 -0.85 5.72 15.31
C ALA A 274 -2.18 6.06 16.00
N ILE A 275 -2.60 7.32 15.99
CA ILE A 275 -3.90 7.74 16.53
C ILE A 275 -5.05 7.09 15.75
N ALA A 276 -4.97 7.09 14.41
CA ALA A 276 -5.97 6.44 13.59
C ALA A 276 -6.09 4.95 13.91
N GLN A 277 -4.96 4.26 14.13
CA GLN A 277 -4.94 2.84 14.48
C GLN A 277 -5.60 2.56 15.82
N ILE A 278 -5.45 3.42 16.81
CA ILE A 278 -6.15 3.30 18.11
C ILE A 278 -7.67 3.34 17.88
N ILE A 279 -8.16 4.30 17.09
CA ILE A 279 -9.59 4.42 16.77
C ILE A 279 -10.11 3.17 16.07
N ILE A 280 -9.35 2.63 15.11
CA ILE A 280 -9.68 1.42 14.37
C ILE A 280 -9.77 0.21 15.30
N VAL A 281 -8.84 0.06 16.24
CA VAL A 281 -8.86 -1.04 17.22
C VAL A 281 -10.12 -0.98 18.09
N PHE A 282 -10.50 0.20 18.57
CA PHE A 282 -11.74 0.36 19.33
C PHE A 282 -13.00 0.06 18.49
N ALA A 283 -13.03 0.49 17.23
CA ALA A 283 -14.14 0.18 16.33
C ALA A 283 -14.27 -1.34 16.08
N ASN A 284 -13.15 -2.03 15.88
CA ASN A 284 -13.12 -3.48 15.73
C ASN A 284 -13.55 -4.20 17.01
N ALA A 285 -13.17 -3.70 18.19
CA ALA A 285 -13.60 -4.27 19.46
C ALA A 285 -15.12 -4.28 19.62
N VAL A 286 -15.82 -3.23 19.19
CA VAL A 286 -17.30 -3.19 19.18
C VAL A 286 -17.87 -4.27 18.27
N CYS A 287 -17.30 -4.46 17.06
CA CYS A 287 -17.72 -5.51 16.15
C CYS A 287 -17.53 -6.91 16.75
N TYR A 288 -16.41 -7.16 17.42
CA TYR A 288 -16.12 -8.45 18.06
C TYR A 288 -17.05 -8.72 19.23
N LEU A 289 -17.36 -7.71 20.06
CA LEU A 289 -18.33 -7.83 21.14
C LEU A 289 -19.72 -8.18 20.62
N PHE A 290 -20.14 -7.61 19.50
CA PHE A 290 -21.40 -7.96 18.84
C PHE A 290 -21.43 -9.44 18.41
N VAL A 291 -20.37 -9.91 17.72
CA VAL A 291 -20.27 -11.32 17.29
C VAL A 291 -20.28 -12.25 18.50
N ALA A 292 -19.50 -11.93 19.53
CA ALA A 292 -19.45 -12.72 20.76
C ALA A 292 -20.79 -12.77 21.48
N SER A 293 -21.49 -11.65 21.60
CA SER A 293 -22.82 -11.59 22.22
C SER A 293 -23.82 -12.45 21.44
N LYS A 294 -23.84 -12.36 20.09
CA LYS A 294 -24.73 -13.17 19.26
C LYS A 294 -24.50 -14.68 19.42
N ALA A 295 -23.22 -15.08 19.53
CA ALA A 295 -22.82 -16.46 19.80
C ALA A 295 -23.26 -16.96 21.19
N LEU A 296 -23.12 -16.12 22.23
CA LEU A 296 -23.57 -16.45 23.59
C LEU A 296 -25.07 -16.71 23.67
N PHE A 297 -25.87 -16.03 22.86
CA PHE A 297 -27.30 -16.30 22.74
C PHE A 297 -27.66 -17.41 21.76
N GLY A 298 -26.69 -18.18 21.30
CA GLY A 298 -26.90 -19.42 20.53
C GLY A 298 -27.28 -19.21 19.06
N ALA A 299 -27.06 -18.04 18.49
CA ALA A 299 -27.37 -17.75 17.08
C ALA A 299 -26.57 -18.63 16.11
N PHE A 300 -25.39 -19.09 16.49
CA PHE A 300 -24.50 -19.92 15.68
C PHE A 300 -23.44 -20.62 16.55
N GLY A 301 -22.76 -21.62 15.96
CA GLY A 301 -21.74 -22.42 16.67
C GLY A 301 -20.44 -21.62 16.95
N VAL A 302 -19.65 -22.16 17.88
CA VAL A 302 -18.39 -21.54 18.35
C VAL A 302 -17.40 -21.30 17.21
N GLY A 303 -17.33 -22.20 16.23
CA GLY A 303 -16.47 -22.04 15.05
C GLY A 303 -16.83 -20.83 14.20
N ASN A 304 -18.12 -20.46 14.15
CA ASN A 304 -18.57 -19.31 13.38
C ASN A 304 -18.13 -17.98 14.03
N ILE A 305 -17.80 -17.96 15.33
CA ILE A 305 -17.21 -16.78 15.98
C ILE A 305 -15.88 -16.43 15.27
N VAL A 306 -15.01 -17.44 15.11
CA VAL A 306 -13.72 -17.26 14.43
C VAL A 306 -13.93 -16.75 13.00
N GLN A 307 -14.91 -17.32 12.29
CA GLN A 307 -15.24 -16.91 10.94
C GLN A 307 -15.71 -15.45 10.88
N TYR A 308 -16.70 -15.07 11.67
CA TYR A 308 -17.28 -13.73 11.60
C TYR A 308 -16.33 -12.64 12.10
N VAL A 309 -15.55 -12.92 13.15
CA VAL A 309 -14.51 -12.01 13.62
C VAL A 309 -13.47 -11.75 12.50
N ALA A 310 -12.96 -12.82 11.87
CA ALA A 310 -11.99 -12.69 10.79
C ALA A 310 -12.57 -11.95 9.57
N VAL A 311 -13.82 -12.26 9.20
CA VAL A 311 -14.49 -11.65 8.04
C VAL A 311 -14.76 -10.15 8.27
N LEU A 312 -15.24 -9.76 9.45
CA LEU A 312 -15.46 -8.35 9.81
C LEU A 312 -14.15 -7.56 9.87
N SER A 313 -13.07 -8.18 10.37
CA SER A 313 -11.73 -7.57 10.32
C SER A 313 -11.30 -7.30 8.87
N ARG A 314 -11.47 -8.28 7.98
CA ARG A 314 -11.12 -8.12 6.56
C ARG A 314 -12.00 -7.09 5.84
N LEU A 315 -13.28 -6.98 6.21
CA LEU A 315 -14.16 -5.92 5.71
C LEU A 315 -13.62 -4.54 6.14
N GLY A 316 -13.28 -4.41 7.41
CA GLY A 316 -12.67 -3.18 7.94
C GLY A 316 -11.37 -2.82 7.24
N GLU A 317 -10.44 -3.79 7.10
CA GLU A 317 -9.19 -3.62 6.37
C GLU A 317 -9.43 -3.20 4.92
N GLY A 318 -10.35 -3.86 4.20
CA GLY A 318 -10.67 -3.53 2.81
C GLY A 318 -11.21 -2.11 2.66
N LEU A 319 -12.13 -1.68 3.52
CA LEU A 319 -12.68 -0.33 3.47
C LEU A 319 -11.65 0.74 3.87
N GLN A 320 -10.80 0.47 4.86
CA GLN A 320 -9.70 1.36 5.24
C GLN A 320 -8.67 1.51 4.12
N GLU A 321 -8.32 0.40 3.45
CA GLU A 321 -7.40 0.42 2.32
C GLU A 321 -8.00 1.17 1.12
N LEU A 322 -9.31 1.02 0.86
CA LEU A 322 -10.00 1.79 -0.16
C LEU A 322 -9.90 3.30 0.12
N MET A 323 -10.15 3.71 1.37
CA MET A 323 -10.04 5.10 1.78
C MET A 323 -8.61 5.61 1.70
N TYR A 324 -7.62 4.77 2.04
CA TYR A 324 -6.20 5.07 1.86
C TYR A 324 -5.87 5.32 0.39
N LEU A 325 -6.24 4.40 -0.51
CA LEU A 325 -5.97 4.52 -1.95
C LEU A 325 -6.61 5.77 -2.56
N LEU A 326 -7.82 6.12 -2.14
CA LEU A 326 -8.49 7.35 -2.60
C LEU A 326 -7.79 8.61 -2.10
N SER A 327 -7.24 8.59 -0.90
CA SER A 327 -6.53 9.72 -0.28
C SER A 327 -5.11 9.88 -0.84
N ASP A 328 -4.41 8.77 -1.04
CA ASP A 328 -3.04 8.71 -1.57
C ASP A 328 -2.97 9.10 -3.06
N ASN A 329 -4.04 8.89 -3.81
CA ASN A 329 -4.09 9.17 -5.24
C ASN A 329 -3.80 10.64 -5.60
N GLU A 330 -3.95 11.58 -4.67
CA GLU A 330 -3.63 13.00 -4.92
C GLU A 330 -2.12 13.25 -5.02
N VAL A 331 -1.37 12.73 -4.06
CA VAL A 331 0.10 12.81 -4.01
C VAL A 331 0.69 12.05 -5.19
N TYR A 332 0.21 10.87 -5.41
CA TYR A 332 0.60 9.98 -6.47
C TYR A 332 0.42 10.61 -7.87
N CYS A 333 -0.72 11.23 -8.17
CA CYS A 333 -0.95 11.89 -9.44
C CYS A 333 0.02 13.06 -9.68
N THR A 334 0.45 13.75 -8.64
CA THR A 334 1.44 14.81 -8.74
C THR A 334 2.81 14.24 -9.16
N CYS A 335 3.27 13.19 -8.49
CA CYS A 335 4.53 12.52 -8.82
C CYS A 335 4.50 11.86 -10.20
N LEU A 336 3.34 11.31 -10.61
CA LEU A 336 3.16 10.71 -11.93
C LEU A 336 3.20 11.75 -13.06
N LEU A 337 2.70 12.97 -12.83
CA LEU A 337 2.84 14.06 -13.79
C LEU A 337 4.29 14.38 -14.07
N TYR A 338 5.12 14.53 -13.04
CA TYR A 338 6.55 14.81 -13.21
C TYR A 338 7.27 13.71 -14.02
N THR A 339 6.95 12.43 -13.77
CA THR A 339 7.55 11.30 -14.50
C THR A 339 6.98 11.13 -15.90
N SER A 340 5.68 11.38 -16.13
CA SER A 340 5.03 11.20 -17.42
C SER A 340 5.23 12.37 -18.38
N ASP A 341 5.44 13.58 -17.88
CA ASP A 341 5.72 14.76 -18.70
C ASP A 341 7.23 14.87 -19.03
N ALA A 342 8.08 14.18 -18.23
CA ALA A 342 9.48 13.98 -18.55
C ALA A 342 9.74 12.84 -19.55
N ALA A 343 8.77 11.93 -19.74
CA ALA A 343 8.80 10.84 -20.71
C ALA A 343 8.06 11.20 -22.00
#